data_d086aa6b87751cb61725c03618e589a2
#
_entry.id   d086aa6b87751cb61725c03618e589a2
#
_cell.length_a   1.000
_cell.length_b   1.000
_cell.length_c   1.000
_cell.angle_alpha   90.00
_cell.angle_beta   90.00
_cell.angle_gamma   90.00
#
_symmetry.space_group_name_H-M   'P 1'
#
loop_
_entity.id
_entity.type
_entity.pdbx_description
1 polymer ?
#
loop_
_entity_poly.entity_id
_entity_poly.type
_entity_poly.pdbx_seq_one_letter_code
_entity_poly.pdbx_strand_id
1 'polypeptide(L)'
;MKKTLFLLAVGCISILAHSHRAQAQSSIGPVAFHETKTFHSSVRHVADLAKRVSILNDAPEGKDFNSKAIRDFQTRFQKVDNATWFSDQHGFVSYFIKNGYGNRAFYDTKGRWQFSLILYGEDQLPVDLRASVKAKYFDLAITLIEEVQTNSGMVYIVHLEDKSNLKILRLSNDAEMEILQEITKA
;
A
#
# COMPACT_ATOMS: atom_id res chain seq x y z
N MET A 1 -25.02 -2.72 -1.15
CA MET A 1 -24.69 -1.31 -1.18
C MET A 1 -23.73 -1.01 -0.03
N LYS A 2 -22.43 -1.23 -0.21
CA LYS A 2 -21.38 -0.89 0.77
C LYS A 2 -20.16 -0.39 -0.02
N LYS A 3 -20.16 0.90 -0.38
CA LYS A 3 -19.23 1.50 -1.35
C LYS A 3 -18.34 2.62 -0.79
N THR A 4 -18.11 2.71 0.50
CA THR A 4 -17.54 3.93 1.09
C THR A 4 -16.19 3.77 1.80
N LEU A 5 -15.49 2.63 1.66
CA LEU A 5 -14.31 2.39 2.52
C LEU A 5 -12.94 2.50 1.83
N PHE A 6 -12.90 2.74 0.52
CA PHE A 6 -11.64 2.70 -0.23
C PHE A 6 -10.77 3.96 -0.06
N LEU A 7 -11.39 5.09 0.21
CA LEU A 7 -10.72 6.41 0.23
C LEU A 7 -9.90 6.70 1.50
N LEU A 8 -10.28 6.10 2.63
CA LEU A 8 -9.62 6.40 3.92
C LEU A 8 -8.28 5.71 4.12
N ALA A 9 -8.03 4.69 3.36
CA ALA A 9 -6.94 3.79 3.61
C ALA A 9 -5.59 4.23 3.02
N VAL A 10 -5.61 4.89 1.87
CA VAL A 10 -4.37 5.33 1.21
C VAL A 10 -3.78 6.57 1.88
N GLY A 11 -4.62 7.42 2.45
CA GLY A 11 -4.18 8.63 3.16
C GLY A 11 -3.36 8.38 4.44
N CYS A 12 -3.53 7.22 5.08
CA CYS A 12 -2.83 6.94 6.34
C CYS A 12 -1.38 6.47 6.18
N ILE A 13 -0.99 6.03 4.99
CA ILE A 13 0.39 5.53 4.76
C ILE A 13 1.38 6.70 4.65
N SER A 14 0.91 7.86 4.21
CA SER A 14 1.74 9.06 4.04
C SER A 14 2.16 9.75 5.36
N ILE A 15 1.55 9.41 6.49
CA ILE A 15 1.75 10.10 7.79
C ILE A 15 3.06 9.69 8.48
N LEU A 16 3.70 8.61 8.06
CA LEU A 16 4.92 8.10 8.72
C LEU A 16 6.20 8.87 8.40
N ALA A 17 6.17 9.85 7.52
CA ALA A 17 7.38 10.59 7.14
C ALA A 17 7.51 12.01 7.72
N HIS A 18 6.41 12.65 8.16
CA HIS A 18 6.51 14.05 8.65
C HIS A 18 5.51 14.35 9.76
N SER A 19 6.02 14.65 10.93
CA SER A 19 5.29 15.17 12.09
C SER A 19 4.95 16.66 11.89
N HIS A 20 3.84 16.99 11.25
CA HIS A 20 3.18 18.28 11.42
C HIS A 20 1.65 18.11 11.45
N ARG A 21 1.10 18.50 12.58
CA ARG A 21 -0.32 18.54 12.91
C ARG A 21 -1.02 19.58 12.04
N ALA A 22 -1.91 19.14 11.15
CA ALA A 22 -2.95 19.98 10.60
C ALA A 22 -4.25 19.17 10.54
N GLN A 23 -5.23 19.57 11.35
CA GLN A 23 -6.59 19.07 11.23
C GLN A 23 -7.26 19.76 10.05
N ALA A 24 -7.61 19.02 9.02
CA ALA A 24 -8.54 19.46 7.99
C ALA A 24 -9.67 18.45 7.88
N GLN A 25 -10.88 18.83 8.28
CA GLN A 25 -12.09 18.11 7.95
C GLN A 25 -12.42 18.37 6.49
N SER A 26 -12.35 17.35 5.63
CA SER A 26 -12.86 17.42 4.27
C SER A 26 -13.98 16.40 4.07
N SER A 27 -15.15 16.87 3.75
CA SER A 27 -16.29 16.08 3.28
C SER A 27 -16.01 15.64 1.83
N ILE A 28 -15.84 14.35 1.60
CA ILE A 28 -15.58 13.77 0.27
C ILE A 28 -16.87 13.13 -0.25
N GLY A 29 -17.34 13.61 -1.41
CA GLY A 29 -18.48 13.05 -2.13
C GLY A 29 -18.11 11.73 -2.84
N PRO A 30 -19.13 10.90 -3.21
CA PRO A 30 -18.88 9.58 -3.77
C PRO A 30 -18.41 9.64 -5.23
N VAL A 31 -17.31 8.95 -5.55
CA VAL A 31 -16.83 8.73 -6.90
C VAL A 31 -17.38 7.40 -7.43
N ALA A 32 -18.03 7.42 -8.59
CA ALA A 32 -18.59 6.23 -9.24
C ALA A 32 -17.51 5.48 -10.02
N PHE A 33 -17.33 4.19 -9.71
CA PHE A 33 -16.41 3.31 -10.40
C PHE A 33 -17.09 2.49 -11.49
N HIS A 34 -16.46 2.39 -12.67
CA HIS A 34 -16.86 1.47 -13.73
C HIS A 34 -16.08 0.16 -13.59
N GLU A 35 -16.80 -0.95 -13.49
CA GLU A 35 -16.27 -2.29 -13.19
C GLU A 35 -15.73 -3.02 -14.41
N THR A 36 -14.47 -3.44 -14.41
CA THR A 36 -13.94 -4.53 -15.22
C THR A 36 -13.76 -5.78 -14.37
N LYS A 37 -14.37 -6.89 -14.80
CA LYS A 37 -14.70 -8.07 -13.99
C LYS A 37 -13.53 -8.92 -13.44
N THR A 38 -12.29 -8.75 -13.87
CA THR A 38 -11.18 -9.66 -13.54
C THR A 38 -10.31 -9.18 -12.37
N PHE A 39 -10.41 -7.95 -11.94
CA PHE A 39 -9.54 -7.33 -10.94
C PHE A 39 -10.18 -7.15 -9.55
N HIS A 40 -11.43 -7.51 -9.40
CA HIS A 40 -12.26 -7.22 -8.20
C HIS A 40 -11.79 -7.91 -6.92
N SER A 41 -11.10 -9.04 -7.01
CA SER A 41 -10.58 -9.75 -5.84
C SER A 41 -9.38 -9.04 -5.21
N SER A 42 -8.45 -8.55 -6.03
CA SER A 42 -7.22 -7.90 -5.56
C SER A 42 -7.45 -6.49 -4.98
N VAL A 43 -8.43 -5.76 -5.52
CA VAL A 43 -8.73 -4.38 -5.10
C VAL A 43 -9.40 -4.31 -3.72
N ARG A 44 -10.23 -5.29 -3.37
CA ARG A 44 -10.78 -5.39 -2.00
C ARG A 44 -9.68 -5.60 -0.95
N HIS A 45 -8.62 -6.32 -1.31
CA HIS A 45 -7.46 -6.51 -0.45
C HIS A 45 -6.68 -5.22 -0.22
N VAL A 46 -6.49 -4.37 -1.23
CA VAL A 46 -5.73 -3.11 -1.08
C VAL A 46 -6.42 -2.12 -0.13
N ALA A 47 -7.75 -2.04 -0.16
CA ALA A 47 -8.49 -1.18 0.79
C ALA A 47 -8.44 -1.68 2.24
N ASP A 48 -8.50 -3.01 2.40
CA ASP A 48 -8.35 -3.66 3.70
C ASP A 48 -6.91 -3.52 4.24
N LEU A 49 -5.95 -3.48 3.32
CA LEU A 49 -4.53 -3.26 3.53
C LEU A 49 -4.20 -1.97 4.24
N ALA A 50 -4.69 -0.89 3.75
CA ALA A 50 -4.33 0.41 4.27
C ALA A 50 -4.97 0.65 5.65
N LYS A 51 -6.16 0.08 5.90
CA LYS A 51 -6.75 0.04 7.25
C LYS A 51 -5.88 -0.76 8.21
N ARG A 52 -5.30 -1.89 7.77
CA ARG A 52 -4.39 -2.70 8.59
C ARG A 52 -3.07 -2.00 8.88
N VAL A 53 -2.53 -1.25 7.93
CA VAL A 53 -1.30 -0.48 8.14
C VAL A 53 -1.48 0.63 9.18
N SER A 54 -2.64 1.30 9.22
CA SER A 54 -2.90 2.35 10.22
C SER A 54 -3.04 1.79 11.64
N ILE A 55 -3.55 0.57 11.78
CA ILE A 55 -3.71 -0.10 13.09
C ILE A 55 -2.36 -0.59 13.66
N LEU A 56 -1.38 -0.87 12.79
CA LEU A 56 -0.07 -1.41 13.22
C LEU A 56 0.81 -0.41 13.97
N ASN A 57 0.53 0.88 13.87
CA ASN A 57 1.29 1.89 14.61
C ASN A 57 1.05 1.82 16.12
N ASP A 58 -0.05 1.19 16.56
CA ASP A 58 -0.46 1.04 17.96
C ASP A 58 -0.55 -0.43 18.41
N ALA A 59 -0.19 -1.39 17.55
CA ALA A 59 -0.31 -2.80 17.87
C ALA A 59 0.83 -3.26 18.80
N PRO A 60 0.53 -3.92 19.92
CA PRO A 60 1.56 -4.49 20.78
C PRO A 60 2.32 -5.61 20.06
N GLU A 61 3.61 -5.70 20.30
CA GLU A 61 4.41 -6.86 19.88
C GLU A 61 3.80 -8.13 20.49
N GLY A 62 3.20 -8.97 19.67
CA GLY A 62 2.54 -10.19 20.12
C GLY A 62 3.53 -11.30 20.43
N LYS A 63 3.31 -12.03 21.52
CA LYS A 63 4.18 -13.17 21.92
C LYS A 63 3.83 -14.49 21.23
N ASP A 64 2.63 -14.62 20.68
CA ASP A 64 2.15 -15.87 20.08
C ASP A 64 1.89 -15.72 18.57
N PHE A 65 2.95 -15.85 17.79
CA PHE A 65 2.84 -15.83 16.34
C PHE A 65 2.55 -17.22 15.77
N ASN A 66 1.73 -17.25 14.72
CA ASN A 66 1.39 -18.49 14.02
C ASN A 66 2.64 -19.10 13.37
N SER A 67 3.02 -20.32 13.80
CA SER A 67 4.21 -21.01 13.29
C SER A 67 4.20 -21.25 11.78
N LYS A 68 3.01 -21.30 11.16
CA LYS A 68 2.85 -21.41 9.71
C LYS A 68 3.23 -20.11 9.01
N ALA A 69 2.82 -18.96 9.57
CA ALA A 69 3.21 -17.63 9.04
C ALA A 69 4.72 -17.45 9.11
N ILE A 70 5.34 -17.82 10.23
CA ILE A 70 6.81 -17.73 10.40
C ILE A 70 7.54 -18.61 9.38
N ARG A 71 7.11 -19.86 9.18
CA ARG A 71 7.73 -20.76 8.20
C ARG A 71 7.57 -20.28 6.76
N ASP A 72 6.36 -19.80 6.38
CA ASP A 72 6.15 -19.21 5.06
C ASP A 72 7.05 -17.98 4.87
N PHE A 73 7.14 -17.12 5.88
CA PHE A 73 8.00 -15.95 5.85
C PHE A 73 9.47 -16.32 5.60
N GLN A 74 10.02 -17.26 6.34
CA GLN A 74 11.40 -17.71 6.20
C GLN A 74 11.70 -18.30 4.82
N THR A 75 10.69 -18.98 4.22
CA THR A 75 10.81 -19.54 2.88
C THR A 75 10.73 -18.46 1.80
N ARG A 76 9.79 -17.52 1.95
CA ARG A 76 9.49 -16.47 0.97
C ARG A 76 10.50 -15.33 0.97
N PHE A 77 10.93 -14.93 2.16
CA PHE A 77 11.84 -13.80 2.37
C PHE A 77 13.20 -14.27 2.90
N GLN A 78 13.90 -15.03 2.09
CA GLN A 78 15.24 -15.52 2.44
C GLN A 78 16.20 -14.37 2.76
N LYS A 79 17.14 -14.61 3.70
CA LYS A 79 18.17 -13.65 4.13
C LYS A 79 17.61 -12.39 4.81
N VAL A 80 16.52 -12.53 5.54
CA VAL A 80 15.99 -11.48 6.42
C VAL A 80 16.21 -11.92 7.87
N ASP A 81 17.11 -11.23 8.58
CA ASP A 81 17.51 -11.63 9.93
C ASP A 81 16.70 -10.93 11.02
N ASN A 82 16.16 -9.73 10.75
CA ASN A 82 15.48 -8.90 11.75
C ASN A 82 14.08 -8.52 11.27
N ALA A 83 13.12 -9.40 11.51
CA ALA A 83 11.71 -9.13 11.23
C ALA A 83 10.98 -8.86 12.55
N THR A 84 10.31 -7.72 12.65
CA THR A 84 9.39 -7.41 13.74
C THR A 84 8.00 -7.88 13.37
N TRP A 85 7.34 -8.57 14.28
CA TRP A 85 6.03 -9.14 14.06
C TRP A 85 4.96 -8.45 14.91
N PHE A 86 3.81 -8.25 14.30
CA PHE A 86 2.61 -7.72 14.94
C PHE A 86 1.44 -8.65 14.68
N SER A 87 0.47 -8.67 15.58
CA SER A 87 -0.79 -9.39 15.41
C SER A 87 -1.97 -8.46 15.64
N ASP A 88 -3.02 -8.64 14.84
CA ASP A 88 -4.32 -7.98 15.00
C ASP A 88 -5.46 -8.99 14.82
N GLN A 89 -6.71 -8.52 14.90
CA GLN A 89 -7.90 -9.35 14.69
C GLN A 89 -7.99 -9.96 13.26
N HIS A 90 -7.21 -9.45 12.30
CA HIS A 90 -7.19 -9.88 10.90
C HIS A 90 -6.06 -10.86 10.60
N GLY A 91 -5.08 -11.02 11.49
CA GLY A 91 -3.96 -11.94 11.35
C GLY A 91 -2.63 -11.37 11.79
N PHE A 92 -1.58 -11.60 11.00
CA PHE A 92 -0.20 -11.27 11.38
C PHE A 92 0.45 -10.39 10.32
N VAL A 93 1.35 -9.51 10.75
CA VAL A 93 2.16 -8.68 9.87
C VAL A 93 3.61 -8.77 10.31
N SER A 94 4.49 -8.99 9.36
CA SER A 94 5.93 -8.91 9.55
C SER A 94 6.45 -7.64 8.89
N TYR A 95 7.18 -6.81 9.63
CA TYR A 95 7.96 -5.68 9.12
C TYR A 95 9.44 -6.04 9.10
N PHE A 96 10.11 -5.75 7.99
CA PHE A 96 11.54 -6.04 7.81
C PHE A 96 12.17 -5.12 6.77
N ILE A 97 13.49 -5.01 6.80
CA ILE A 97 14.26 -4.32 5.77
C ILE A 97 14.88 -5.36 4.84
N LYS A 98 14.68 -5.20 3.54
CA LYS A 98 15.31 -6.01 2.50
C LYS A 98 15.77 -5.10 1.36
N ASN A 99 17.02 -5.27 0.93
CA ASN A 99 17.66 -4.44 -0.09
C ASN A 99 17.62 -2.93 0.21
N GLY A 100 17.63 -2.54 1.48
CA GLY A 100 17.54 -1.14 1.91
C GLY A 100 16.11 -0.57 1.97
N TYR A 101 15.08 -1.33 1.60
CA TYR A 101 13.68 -0.89 1.59
C TYR A 101 12.88 -1.49 2.72
N GLY A 102 11.93 -0.69 3.23
CA GLY A 102 10.94 -1.16 4.19
C GLY A 102 9.94 -2.09 3.53
N ASN A 103 9.81 -3.29 4.07
CA ASN A 103 8.90 -4.33 3.58
C ASN A 103 7.92 -4.71 4.67
N ARG A 104 6.69 -5.04 4.28
CA ARG A 104 5.66 -5.62 5.15
C ARG A 104 5.06 -6.84 4.48
N ALA A 105 4.98 -7.95 5.21
CA ALA A 105 4.30 -9.16 4.73
C ALA A 105 3.07 -9.42 5.60
N PHE A 106 1.94 -9.60 4.98
CA PHE A 106 0.63 -9.75 5.61
C PHE A 106 0.14 -11.18 5.52
N TYR A 107 -0.31 -11.71 6.66
CA TYR A 107 -0.80 -13.07 6.82
C TYR A 107 -2.20 -13.03 7.45
N ASP A 108 -3.07 -13.96 7.06
CA ASP A 108 -4.36 -14.12 7.72
C ASP A 108 -4.23 -14.81 9.10
N THR A 109 -5.33 -14.94 9.83
CA THR A 109 -5.37 -15.60 11.14
C THR A 109 -4.95 -17.07 11.10
N LYS A 110 -4.98 -17.71 9.91
CA LYS A 110 -4.52 -19.09 9.69
C LYS A 110 -3.04 -19.18 9.28
N GLY A 111 -2.33 -18.05 9.27
CA GLY A 111 -0.93 -17.97 8.89
C GLY A 111 -0.67 -18.13 7.39
N ARG A 112 -1.65 -17.86 6.52
CA ARG A 112 -1.48 -17.87 5.07
C ARG A 112 -1.11 -16.48 4.59
N TRP A 113 -0.04 -16.38 3.82
CA TRP A 113 0.36 -15.12 3.20
C TRP A 113 -0.75 -14.59 2.28
N GLN A 114 -1.01 -13.31 2.40
CA GLN A 114 -2.02 -12.60 1.63
C GLN A 114 -1.37 -11.71 0.56
N PHE A 115 -0.42 -10.89 0.97
CA PHE A 115 0.30 -9.97 0.10
C PHE A 115 1.52 -9.41 0.83
N SER A 116 2.38 -8.73 0.07
CA SER A 116 3.49 -7.92 0.60
C SER A 116 3.42 -6.50 0.08
N LEU A 117 3.92 -5.57 0.88
CA LEU A 117 4.04 -4.17 0.55
C LEU A 117 5.50 -3.77 0.65
N ILE A 118 6.02 -3.12 -0.39
CA ILE A 118 7.37 -2.56 -0.43
C ILE A 118 7.25 -1.06 -0.72
N LEU A 119 7.97 -0.24 0.06
CA LEU A 119 7.97 1.22 -0.08
C LEU A 119 9.32 1.68 -0.59
N TYR A 120 9.31 2.49 -1.68
CA TYR A 120 10.52 3.05 -2.26
C TYR A 120 10.24 4.33 -3.05
N GLY A 121 11.29 4.98 -3.53
CA GLY A 121 11.21 6.20 -4.33
C GLY A 121 11.03 5.94 -5.82
N GLU A 122 10.92 7.02 -6.60
CA GLU A 122 10.73 7.02 -8.05
C GLU A 122 11.79 6.21 -8.80
N ASP A 123 13.03 6.21 -8.31
CA ASP A 123 14.19 5.58 -8.95
C ASP A 123 14.07 4.05 -9.07
N GLN A 124 13.25 3.43 -8.24
CA GLN A 124 13.02 1.99 -8.23
C GLN A 124 11.79 1.54 -9.05
N LEU A 125 10.95 2.48 -9.49
CA LEU A 125 9.86 2.13 -10.40
C LEU A 125 10.44 1.68 -11.74
N PRO A 126 9.96 0.56 -12.34
CA PRO A 126 10.39 0.12 -13.66
C PRO A 126 10.39 1.27 -14.68
N VAL A 127 11.44 1.35 -15.50
CA VAL A 127 11.71 2.51 -16.38
C VAL A 127 10.53 2.83 -17.28
N ASP A 128 9.90 1.79 -17.88
CA ASP A 128 8.77 1.97 -18.80
C ASP A 128 7.52 2.47 -18.08
N LEU A 129 7.27 1.96 -16.86
CA LEU A 129 6.15 2.40 -16.02
C LEU A 129 6.37 3.85 -15.56
N ARG A 130 7.58 4.18 -15.15
CA ARG A 130 7.96 5.54 -14.77
C ARG A 130 7.79 6.51 -15.95
N ALA A 131 8.25 6.13 -17.14
CA ALA A 131 8.09 6.93 -18.36
C ALA A 131 6.62 7.17 -18.68
N SER A 132 5.77 6.14 -18.57
CA SER A 132 4.32 6.26 -18.79
C SER A 132 3.65 7.21 -17.80
N VAL A 133 4.01 7.15 -16.52
CA VAL A 133 3.49 8.07 -15.49
C VAL A 133 3.94 9.51 -15.80
N LYS A 134 5.24 9.73 -16.08
CA LYS A 134 5.78 11.06 -16.38
C LYS A 134 5.23 11.65 -17.67
N ALA A 135 4.94 10.84 -18.69
CA ALA A 135 4.32 11.32 -19.92
C ALA A 135 2.91 11.89 -19.67
N LYS A 136 2.16 11.34 -18.73
CA LYS A 136 0.80 11.77 -18.42
C LYS A 136 0.73 12.87 -17.34
N TYR A 137 1.66 12.84 -16.39
CA TYR A 137 1.71 13.73 -15.21
C TYR A 137 3.09 14.38 -15.09
N PHE A 138 3.52 15.06 -16.16
CA PHE A 138 4.87 15.64 -16.27
C PHE A 138 5.11 16.78 -15.27
N ASP A 139 4.06 17.41 -14.78
CA ASP A 139 4.04 18.53 -13.84
C ASP A 139 4.03 18.08 -12.36
N LEU A 140 3.84 16.79 -12.09
CA LEU A 140 3.83 16.24 -10.74
C LEU A 140 5.10 15.41 -10.45
N ALA A 141 5.63 15.55 -9.23
CA ALA A 141 6.69 14.68 -8.74
C ALA A 141 6.15 13.36 -8.26
N ILE A 142 6.83 12.26 -8.56
CA ILE A 142 6.58 10.97 -7.91
C ILE A 142 7.28 11.01 -6.54
N THR A 143 6.52 11.00 -5.45
CA THR A 143 7.06 11.15 -4.10
C THR A 143 7.18 9.85 -3.35
N LEU A 144 6.34 8.85 -3.67
CA LEU A 144 6.34 7.54 -3.05
C LEU A 144 5.76 6.49 -4.00
N ILE A 145 6.36 5.31 -4.00
CA ILE A 145 5.82 4.10 -4.62
C ILE A 145 5.53 3.08 -3.53
N GLU A 146 4.34 2.49 -3.58
CA GLU A 146 3.97 1.33 -2.80
C GLU A 146 3.76 0.15 -3.78
N GLU A 147 4.72 -0.75 -3.83
CA GLU A 147 4.61 -1.98 -4.61
C GLU A 147 3.83 -3.02 -3.80
N VAL A 148 2.70 -3.44 -4.33
CA VAL A 148 1.81 -4.46 -3.73
C VAL A 148 1.95 -5.76 -4.49
N GLN A 149 2.55 -6.76 -3.86
CA GLN A 149 2.72 -8.10 -4.39
C GLN A 149 1.64 -9.04 -3.84
N THR A 150 0.95 -9.75 -4.72
CA THR A 150 -0.09 -10.73 -4.37
C THR A 150 0.15 -12.06 -5.09
N ASN A 151 -0.65 -13.09 -4.77
CA ASN A 151 -0.62 -14.36 -5.52
C ASN A 151 -1.08 -14.21 -6.99
N SER A 152 -1.85 -13.17 -7.30
CA SER A 152 -2.38 -12.91 -8.65
C SER A 152 -1.52 -11.95 -9.48
N GLY A 153 -0.45 -11.40 -8.90
CA GLY A 153 0.42 -10.47 -9.59
C GLY A 153 0.82 -9.27 -8.72
N MET A 154 1.32 -8.25 -9.38
CA MET A 154 1.88 -7.05 -8.76
C MET A 154 1.19 -5.80 -9.30
N VAL A 155 0.97 -4.82 -8.44
CA VAL A 155 0.50 -3.48 -8.80
C VAL A 155 1.28 -2.44 -8.02
N TYR A 156 1.32 -1.21 -8.53
CA TYR A 156 1.97 -0.08 -7.88
C TYR A 156 0.93 0.96 -7.49
N ILE A 157 1.05 1.50 -6.29
CA ILE A 157 0.36 2.70 -5.88
C ILE A 157 1.37 3.83 -5.96
N VAL A 158 1.12 4.78 -6.83
CA VAL A 158 2.03 5.88 -7.16
C VAL A 158 1.49 7.17 -6.56
N HIS A 159 2.25 7.80 -5.69
CA HIS A 159 1.92 9.09 -5.11
C HIS A 159 2.58 10.19 -5.95
N LEU A 160 1.76 11.07 -6.50
CA LEU A 160 2.15 12.21 -7.29
C LEU A 160 1.82 13.49 -6.56
N GLU A 161 2.74 14.43 -6.56
CA GLU A 161 2.57 15.64 -5.77
C GLU A 161 3.22 16.87 -6.41
N ASP A 162 2.56 18.01 -6.29
CA ASP A 162 3.13 19.35 -6.46
C ASP A 162 2.78 20.22 -5.24
N LYS A 163 2.96 21.55 -5.36
CA LYS A 163 2.65 22.50 -4.28
C LYS A 163 1.16 22.52 -3.92
N SER A 164 0.29 22.26 -4.88
CA SER A 164 -1.15 22.47 -4.79
C SER A 164 -1.96 21.17 -4.85
N ASN A 165 -1.38 20.08 -5.34
CA ASN A 165 -2.11 18.85 -5.64
C ASN A 165 -1.41 17.62 -5.07
N LEU A 166 -2.22 16.65 -4.67
CA LEU A 166 -1.81 15.28 -4.40
C LEU A 166 -2.70 14.35 -5.24
N LYS A 167 -2.08 13.48 -6.03
CA LYS A 167 -2.78 12.41 -6.75
C LYS A 167 -2.21 11.06 -6.32
N ILE A 168 -3.09 10.10 -6.14
CA ILE A 168 -2.72 8.70 -5.87
C ILE A 168 -3.27 7.86 -7.01
N LEU A 169 -2.36 7.18 -7.70
CA LEU A 169 -2.68 6.32 -8.82
C LEU A 169 -2.49 4.87 -8.46
N ARG A 170 -3.35 4.00 -9.00
CA ARG A 170 -3.03 2.60 -9.20
C ARG A 170 -2.43 2.45 -10.60
N LEU A 171 -1.28 1.78 -10.67
CA LEU A 171 -0.57 1.49 -11.90
C LEU A 171 -0.37 -0.02 -12.02
N SER A 172 -0.82 -0.61 -13.13
CA SER A 172 -0.60 -2.03 -13.44
C SER A 172 0.76 -2.24 -14.12
N ASN A 173 1.19 -3.51 -14.23
CA ASN A 173 2.38 -3.87 -15.01
C ASN A 173 2.25 -3.54 -16.51
N ASP A 174 1.02 -3.43 -17.02
CA ASP A 174 0.73 -3.08 -18.41
C ASP A 174 0.57 -1.56 -18.60
N ALA A 175 1.02 -0.77 -17.63
CA ALA A 175 0.95 0.69 -17.60
C ALA A 175 -0.49 1.27 -17.61
N GLU A 176 -1.51 0.47 -17.28
CA GLU A 176 -2.86 0.99 -17.04
C GLU A 176 -2.88 1.82 -15.76
N MET A 177 -3.45 3.02 -15.85
CA MET A 177 -3.49 3.98 -14.74
C MET A 177 -4.92 4.30 -14.35
N GLU A 178 -5.22 4.12 -13.06
CA GLU A 178 -6.49 4.49 -12.43
C GLU A 178 -6.22 5.50 -11.30
N ILE A 179 -6.93 6.63 -11.31
CA ILE A 179 -6.85 7.60 -10.21
C ILE A 179 -7.66 7.04 -9.03
N LEU A 180 -6.99 6.78 -7.93
CA LEU A 180 -7.62 6.35 -6.68
C LEU A 180 -8.04 7.54 -5.83
N GLN A 181 -7.23 8.60 -5.84
CA GLN A 181 -7.49 9.80 -5.05
C GLN A 181 -6.89 11.03 -5.72
N GLU A 182 -7.58 12.16 -5.60
CA GLU A 182 -7.10 13.47 -5.97
C GLU A 182 -7.50 14.48 -4.89
N ILE A 183 -6.52 15.25 -4.41
CA ILE A 183 -6.70 16.23 -3.34
C ILE A 183 -6.05 17.52 -3.78
N THR A 184 -6.77 18.64 -3.70
CA THR A 184 -6.19 19.98 -3.79
C THR A 184 -5.79 20.41 -2.38
N LYS A 185 -4.53 20.77 -2.21
CA LYS A 185 -4.00 21.28 -0.94
C LYS A 185 -4.50 22.71 -0.71
N ALA A 186 -4.85 23.04 0.50
CA ALA A 186 -5.29 24.37 0.89
C ALA A 186 -4.09 25.32 1.05
#